data_970bbd8c28e7e355ae48f19cd9a2866b
#
_entry.id   970bbd8c28e7e355ae48f19cd9a2866b
#
_cell.length_a   1.000
_cell.length_b   1.000
_cell.length_c   1.000
_cell.angle_alpha   90.00
_cell.angle_beta   90.00
_cell.angle_gamma   90.00
#
_symmetry.space_group_name_H-M   'P 1'
#
loop_
_entity.id
_entity.type
_entity.pdbx_description
1 polymer ?
#
loop_
_entity_poly.entity_id
_entity_poly.type
_entity_poly.pdbx_seq_one_letter_code
_entity_poly.pdbx_strand_id
1 'polypeptide(L)'
;MFKLISATPSPYARKVRIALLEKGIPFDLVTEVPWNSTTVTPRYNPLEKLPVLIPEEGDPIYESSYILDWLELRFPQTPLLPRDVDGILAARKLDVLCNGVCDAVVLTFFERQREGGGSPEWLARQRRKIEGGIKEIARLIGTHEWAVGDHFSLGDIAAGTAVGYLSVRFQEMPLREMYPALAAYADRLAQRPSFASTAPVAQTITDKVV
;
A
#
# COMPACT_ATOMS: atom_id res chain seq x y z
N MET A 1 -6.95 -13.54 -18.80
CA MET A 1 -5.84 -13.00 -17.94
C MET A 1 -6.36 -11.81 -17.18
N PHE A 2 -5.96 -11.62 -15.91
CA PHE A 2 -6.36 -10.46 -15.10
C PHE A 2 -5.83 -9.16 -15.69
N LYS A 3 -6.59 -8.05 -15.52
CA LYS A 3 -6.08 -6.68 -15.68
C LYS A 3 -6.09 -5.98 -14.33
N LEU A 4 -5.01 -5.27 -13.99
CA LEU A 4 -4.92 -4.49 -12.76
C LEU A 4 -4.82 -3.01 -13.10
N ILE A 5 -5.87 -2.24 -12.78
CA ILE A 5 -5.82 -0.78 -12.85
C ILE A 5 -5.07 -0.27 -11.62
N SER A 6 -4.01 0.48 -11.85
CA SER A 6 -3.03 0.87 -10.84
C SER A 6 -2.51 2.29 -11.10
N ALA A 7 -1.94 2.90 -10.08
CA ALA A 7 -1.12 4.11 -10.20
C ALA A 7 0.27 3.82 -9.64
N THR A 8 1.32 4.33 -10.27
CA THR A 8 2.71 4.03 -9.89
C THR A 8 3.06 4.41 -8.44
N PRO A 9 2.58 5.54 -7.87
CA PRO A 9 2.84 5.88 -6.47
C PRO A 9 1.91 5.20 -5.48
N SER A 10 0.78 4.60 -5.94
CA SER A 10 -0.26 4.12 -5.03
C SER A 10 0.22 2.98 -4.13
N PRO A 11 0.22 3.15 -2.79
CA PRO A 11 0.58 2.08 -1.87
C PRO A 11 -0.44 0.94 -1.90
N TYR A 12 -1.70 1.25 -2.09
CA TYR A 12 -2.79 0.27 -2.16
C TYR A 12 -2.66 -0.62 -3.40
N ALA A 13 -2.38 -0.02 -4.56
CA ALA A 13 -2.17 -0.77 -5.79
C ALA A 13 -0.85 -1.57 -5.75
N ARG A 14 0.18 -1.04 -5.08
CA ARG A 14 1.44 -1.74 -4.90
C ARG A 14 1.27 -3.04 -4.11
N LYS A 15 0.47 -3.04 -3.03
CA LYS A 15 0.18 -4.26 -2.26
C LYS A 15 -0.38 -5.36 -3.15
N VAL A 16 -1.34 -5.02 -4.01
CA VAL A 16 -1.98 -5.97 -4.93
C VAL A 16 -0.98 -6.47 -5.98
N ARG A 17 -0.15 -5.57 -6.55
CA ARG A 17 0.91 -5.95 -7.50
C ARG A 17 1.88 -6.95 -6.87
N ILE A 18 2.34 -6.70 -5.65
CA ILE A 18 3.23 -7.61 -4.92
C ILE A 18 2.53 -8.95 -4.68
N ALA A 19 1.30 -8.95 -4.19
CA ALA A 19 0.56 -10.18 -3.91
C ALA A 19 0.36 -11.05 -5.18
N LEU A 20 0.02 -10.45 -6.30
CA LEU A 20 -0.11 -11.16 -7.58
C LEU A 20 1.22 -11.79 -8.02
N LEU A 21 2.32 -11.05 -7.90
CA LEU A 21 3.66 -11.54 -8.21
C LEU A 21 4.10 -12.67 -7.29
N GLU A 22 3.88 -12.55 -5.99
CA GLU A 22 4.22 -13.58 -5.00
C GLU A 22 3.41 -14.86 -5.19
N LYS A 23 2.16 -14.74 -5.62
CA LYS A 23 1.31 -15.88 -5.96
C LYS A 23 1.58 -16.46 -7.37
N GLY A 24 2.43 -15.81 -8.16
CA GLY A 24 2.70 -16.23 -9.54
C GLY A 24 1.49 -16.06 -10.48
N ILE A 25 0.59 -15.14 -10.17
CA ILE A 25 -0.62 -14.88 -10.95
C ILE A 25 -0.32 -13.85 -12.05
N PRO A 26 -0.42 -14.21 -13.33
CA PRO A 26 -0.16 -13.27 -14.43
C PRO A 26 -1.27 -12.22 -14.55
N PHE A 27 -0.87 -10.98 -14.83
CA PHE A 27 -1.78 -9.85 -15.03
C PHE A 27 -1.21 -8.81 -15.98
N ASP A 28 -2.11 -8.13 -16.67
CA ASP A 28 -1.81 -6.92 -17.46
C ASP A 28 -1.92 -5.70 -16.55
N LEU A 29 -0.87 -4.88 -16.49
CA LEU A 29 -0.86 -3.64 -15.71
C LEU A 29 -1.39 -2.49 -16.57
N VAL A 30 -2.47 -1.87 -16.12
CA VAL A 30 -3.01 -0.62 -16.70
C VAL A 30 -2.72 0.51 -15.73
N THR A 31 -1.85 1.43 -16.15
CA THR A 31 -1.45 2.57 -15.33
C THR A 31 -2.38 3.76 -15.58
N GLU A 32 -2.98 4.28 -14.50
CA GLU A 32 -3.91 5.41 -14.50
C GLU A 32 -3.42 6.52 -13.55
N VAL A 33 -3.90 7.73 -13.81
CA VAL A 33 -3.87 8.84 -12.84
C VAL A 33 -5.31 9.10 -12.42
N PRO A 34 -5.78 8.54 -11.29
CA PRO A 34 -7.21 8.53 -10.95
C PRO A 34 -7.79 9.92 -10.68
N TRP A 35 -6.93 10.90 -10.52
CA TRP A 35 -7.27 12.30 -10.25
C TRP A 35 -7.46 13.15 -11.51
N ASN A 36 -7.11 12.63 -12.69
CA ASN A 36 -7.31 13.34 -13.94
C ASN A 36 -8.70 13.06 -14.51
N SER A 37 -9.32 14.04 -15.15
CA SER A 37 -10.63 13.93 -15.78
C SER A 37 -10.70 12.88 -16.90
N THR A 38 -9.54 12.46 -17.40
CA THR A 38 -9.42 11.42 -18.43
C THR A 38 -9.41 10.00 -17.90
N THR A 39 -9.42 9.81 -16.55
CA THR A 39 -9.39 8.48 -15.94
C THR A 39 -10.60 7.64 -16.33
N VAL A 40 -10.37 6.34 -16.52
CA VAL A 40 -11.45 5.36 -16.74
C VAL A 40 -11.85 4.63 -15.45
N THR A 41 -11.19 4.91 -14.33
CA THR A 41 -11.43 4.26 -13.03
C THR A 41 -12.90 4.25 -12.61
N PRO A 42 -13.70 5.34 -12.79
CA PRO A 42 -15.12 5.36 -12.41
C PRO A 42 -16.00 4.32 -13.13
N ARG A 43 -15.54 3.83 -14.28
CA ARG A 43 -16.25 2.77 -15.05
C ARG A 43 -16.23 1.42 -14.33
N TYR A 44 -15.24 1.21 -13.46
CA TYR A 44 -14.97 -0.07 -12.79
C TYR A 44 -15.15 0.00 -11.28
N ASN A 45 -14.95 1.18 -10.69
CA ASN A 45 -15.10 1.40 -9.25
C ASN A 45 -15.86 2.71 -9.00
N PRO A 46 -17.11 2.64 -8.50
CA PRO A 46 -17.93 3.82 -8.22
C PRO A 46 -17.34 4.73 -7.13
N LEU A 47 -16.33 4.26 -6.37
CA LEU A 47 -15.60 5.06 -5.39
C LEU A 47 -14.43 5.83 -6.01
N GLU A 48 -14.19 5.69 -7.32
CA GLU A 48 -13.12 6.36 -8.08
C GLU A 48 -11.71 6.09 -7.52
N LYS A 49 -11.51 4.93 -6.88
CA LYS A 49 -10.27 4.56 -6.21
C LYS A 49 -9.57 3.40 -6.89
N LEU A 50 -8.25 3.40 -6.79
CA LEU A 50 -7.35 2.32 -7.19
C LEU A 50 -6.84 1.56 -5.96
N PRO A 51 -6.52 0.27 -6.09
CA PRO A 51 -6.52 -0.57 -7.31
C PRO A 51 -7.90 -1.09 -7.68
N VAL A 52 -8.03 -1.52 -8.95
CA VAL A 52 -9.15 -2.35 -9.41
C VAL A 52 -8.58 -3.57 -10.12
N LEU A 53 -8.93 -4.76 -9.68
CA LEU A 53 -8.59 -6.02 -10.34
C LEU A 53 -9.78 -6.47 -11.20
N ILE A 54 -9.55 -6.60 -12.49
CA ILE A 54 -10.57 -7.00 -13.48
C ILE A 54 -10.26 -8.43 -13.90
N PRO A 55 -11.10 -9.43 -13.53
CA PRO A 55 -10.98 -10.80 -14.01
C PRO A 55 -11.34 -10.87 -15.50
N GLU A 56 -11.01 -11.98 -16.14
CA GLU A 56 -11.38 -12.25 -17.53
C GLU A 56 -12.90 -12.38 -17.70
N GLU A 57 -13.53 -12.97 -16.70
CA GLU A 57 -14.97 -13.10 -16.57
C GLU A 57 -15.41 -12.65 -15.17
N GLY A 58 -16.54 -11.96 -15.08
CA GLY A 58 -17.11 -11.47 -13.83
C GLY A 58 -16.91 -9.98 -13.58
N ASP A 59 -17.35 -9.53 -12.41
CA ASP A 59 -17.33 -8.13 -12.03
C ASP A 59 -15.95 -7.65 -11.57
N PRO A 60 -15.62 -6.36 -11.74
CA PRO A 60 -14.43 -5.75 -11.19
C PRO A 60 -14.36 -5.88 -9.66
N ILE A 61 -13.17 -6.17 -9.15
CA ILE A 61 -12.89 -6.39 -7.72
C ILE A 61 -12.12 -5.17 -7.21
N TYR A 62 -12.60 -4.53 -6.17
CA TYR A 62 -12.03 -3.37 -5.48
C TYR A 62 -12.48 -3.41 -4.01
N GLU A 63 -11.86 -2.88 -3.09
CA GLU A 63 -10.64 -2.15 -2.81
C GLU A 63 -9.45 -3.11 -2.51
N SER A 64 -8.28 -2.57 -2.12
CA SER A 64 -7.04 -3.37 -2.00
C SER A 64 -7.13 -4.51 -0.98
N SER A 65 -7.73 -4.29 0.19
CA SER A 65 -7.83 -5.33 1.22
C SER A 65 -8.80 -6.42 0.79
N TYR A 66 -9.91 -6.06 0.13
CA TYR A 66 -10.84 -7.04 -0.42
C TYR A 66 -10.22 -7.83 -1.59
N ILE A 67 -9.43 -7.17 -2.46
CA ILE A 67 -8.69 -7.88 -3.52
C ILE A 67 -7.75 -8.92 -2.91
N LEU A 68 -7.02 -8.55 -1.84
CA LEU A 68 -6.10 -9.48 -1.16
C LEU A 68 -6.84 -10.66 -0.52
N ASP A 69 -7.99 -10.43 0.10
CA ASP A 69 -8.85 -11.50 0.63
C ASP A 69 -9.36 -12.42 -0.48
N TRP A 70 -9.81 -11.81 -1.59
CA TRP A 70 -10.28 -12.56 -2.75
C TRP A 70 -9.17 -13.44 -3.34
N LEU A 71 -7.93 -12.91 -3.45
CA LEU A 71 -6.78 -13.67 -3.92
C LEU A 71 -6.40 -14.82 -2.97
N GLU A 72 -6.48 -14.61 -1.65
CA GLU A 72 -6.23 -15.68 -0.67
C GLU A 72 -7.23 -16.83 -0.81
N LEU A 73 -8.51 -16.51 -0.96
CA LEU A 73 -9.57 -17.51 -1.07
C LEU A 73 -9.59 -18.23 -2.42
N ARG A 74 -9.26 -17.53 -3.51
CA ARG A 74 -9.28 -18.10 -4.87
C ARG A 74 -8.00 -18.83 -5.24
N PHE A 75 -6.87 -18.44 -4.66
CA PHE A 75 -5.54 -18.98 -4.95
C PHE A 75 -4.83 -19.40 -3.64
N PRO A 76 -5.35 -20.44 -2.95
CA PRO A 76 -4.82 -20.85 -1.64
C PRO A 76 -3.49 -21.60 -1.72
N GLN A 77 -3.00 -21.96 -2.92
CA GLN A 77 -1.79 -22.77 -3.12
C GLN A 77 -0.52 -22.05 -2.63
N THR A 78 -0.49 -20.71 -2.77
CA THR A 78 0.60 -19.86 -2.29
C THR A 78 0.02 -18.88 -1.28
N PRO A 79 -0.18 -19.29 -0.01
CA PRO A 79 -0.80 -18.44 1.00
C PRO A 79 0.11 -17.28 1.37
N LEU A 80 -0.47 -16.10 1.51
CA LEU A 80 0.18 -14.89 2.04
C LEU A 80 -0.29 -14.56 3.47
N LEU A 81 -1.21 -15.35 4.02
CA LEU A 81 -1.61 -15.29 5.42
C LEU A 81 -1.03 -16.46 6.20
N PRO A 82 -0.67 -16.28 7.47
CA PRO A 82 -0.39 -17.37 8.40
C PRO A 82 -1.54 -18.39 8.45
N ARG A 83 -1.25 -19.61 8.91
CA ARG A 83 -2.27 -20.66 8.97
C ARG A 83 -3.10 -20.62 10.25
N ASP A 84 -2.52 -20.11 11.32
CA ASP A 84 -3.19 -20.03 12.61
C ASP A 84 -3.98 -18.70 12.73
N VAL A 85 -5.00 -18.73 13.57
CA VAL A 85 -5.94 -17.59 13.73
C VAL A 85 -5.24 -16.36 14.27
N ASP A 86 -4.34 -16.51 15.22
CA ASP A 86 -3.66 -15.37 15.85
C ASP A 86 -2.70 -14.70 14.87
N GLY A 87 -1.98 -15.48 14.07
CA GLY A 87 -1.15 -14.98 12.99
C GLY A 87 -1.96 -14.27 11.91
N ILE A 88 -3.12 -14.81 11.50
CA ILE A 88 -4.03 -14.13 10.56
C ILE A 88 -4.45 -12.78 11.14
N LEU A 89 -4.90 -12.75 12.38
CA LEU A 89 -5.35 -11.51 13.02
C LEU A 89 -4.22 -10.49 13.17
N ALA A 90 -3.00 -10.94 13.50
CA ALA A 90 -1.83 -10.07 13.57
C ALA A 90 -1.48 -9.47 12.21
N ALA A 91 -1.47 -10.26 11.13
CA ALA A 91 -1.21 -9.78 9.78
C ALA A 91 -2.28 -8.77 9.32
N ARG A 92 -3.55 -9.03 9.60
CA ARG A 92 -4.67 -8.12 9.30
C ARG A 92 -4.60 -6.82 10.10
N LYS A 93 -4.28 -6.90 11.38
CA LYS A 93 -4.09 -5.71 12.23
C LYS A 93 -2.96 -4.83 11.70
N LEU A 94 -1.86 -5.43 11.27
CA LEU A 94 -0.74 -4.69 10.67
C LEU A 94 -1.14 -4.07 9.33
N ASP A 95 -1.89 -4.77 8.48
CA ASP A 95 -2.43 -4.20 7.23
C ASP A 95 -3.32 -2.99 7.48
N VAL A 96 -4.25 -3.07 8.44
CA VAL A 96 -5.11 -1.94 8.83
C VAL A 96 -4.28 -0.74 9.32
N LEU A 97 -3.25 -0.99 10.15
CA LEU A 97 -2.36 0.06 10.65
C LEU A 97 -1.59 0.73 9.51
N CYS A 98 -1.01 -0.06 8.60
CA CYS A 98 -0.28 0.43 7.43
C CYS A 98 -1.19 1.21 6.48
N ASN A 99 -2.42 0.76 6.24
CA ASN A 99 -3.41 1.49 5.46
C ASN A 99 -3.72 2.85 6.09
N GLY A 100 -3.92 2.90 7.42
CA GLY A 100 -4.18 4.15 8.13
C GLY A 100 -3.02 5.16 8.05
N VAL A 101 -1.76 4.68 8.02
CA VAL A 101 -0.59 5.52 7.75
C VAL A 101 -0.61 6.04 6.32
N CYS A 102 -0.86 5.17 5.34
CA CYS A 102 -0.94 5.56 3.93
C CYS A 102 -2.06 6.58 3.68
N ASP A 103 -3.23 6.38 4.29
CA ASP A 103 -4.35 7.33 4.23
C ASP A 103 -3.95 8.71 4.74
N ALA A 104 -3.27 8.77 5.89
CA ALA A 104 -2.81 10.03 6.45
C ALA A 104 -1.77 10.72 5.55
N VAL A 105 -0.90 9.96 4.88
CA VAL A 105 0.07 10.49 3.90
C VAL A 105 -0.64 11.02 2.65
N VAL A 106 -1.62 10.29 2.11
CA VAL A 106 -2.43 10.75 0.97
C VAL A 106 -3.17 12.04 1.30
N LEU A 107 -3.83 12.08 2.45
CA LEU A 107 -4.54 13.29 2.91
C LEU A 107 -3.58 14.48 3.09
N THR A 108 -2.38 14.25 3.64
CA THR A 108 -1.35 15.29 3.76
C THR A 108 -0.90 15.78 2.39
N PHE A 109 -0.70 14.87 1.43
CA PHE A 109 -0.26 15.22 0.08
C PHE A 109 -1.27 16.15 -0.61
N PHE A 110 -2.56 15.84 -0.59
CA PHE A 110 -3.58 16.67 -1.22
C PHE A 110 -3.87 17.96 -0.46
N GLU A 111 -3.88 17.90 0.87
CA GLU A 111 -4.09 19.13 1.69
C GLU A 111 -3.02 20.19 1.42
N ARG A 112 -1.75 19.77 1.23
CA ARG A 112 -0.64 20.67 0.89
C ARG A 112 -0.76 21.31 -0.50
N GLN A 113 -1.59 20.76 -1.38
CA GLN A 113 -1.82 21.32 -2.73
C GLN A 113 -2.96 22.34 -2.77
N ARG A 114 -3.70 22.52 -1.68
CA ARG A 114 -4.73 23.54 -1.60
C ARG A 114 -4.13 24.93 -1.67
N GLU A 115 -4.88 25.87 -2.19
CA GLU A 115 -4.52 27.29 -2.16
C GLU A 115 -4.23 27.73 -0.73
N GLY A 116 -3.08 28.39 -0.51
CA GLY A 116 -2.61 28.74 0.84
C GLY A 116 -1.97 27.59 1.63
N GLY A 117 -1.81 26.39 1.04
CA GLY A 117 -1.12 25.25 1.67
C GLY A 117 -1.97 24.41 2.62
N GLY A 118 -3.29 24.65 2.65
CA GLY A 118 -4.26 23.92 3.46
C GLY A 118 -4.29 24.32 4.94
N SER A 119 -5.04 23.54 5.76
CA SER A 119 -5.17 23.80 7.20
C SER A 119 -3.98 23.26 7.99
N PRO A 120 -3.25 24.12 8.73
CA PRO A 120 -2.14 23.69 9.59
C PRO A 120 -2.58 22.68 10.66
N GLU A 121 -3.76 22.85 11.25
CA GLU A 121 -4.31 21.97 12.29
C GLU A 121 -4.63 20.58 11.70
N TRP A 122 -5.16 20.53 10.48
CA TRP A 122 -5.43 19.28 9.78
C TRP A 122 -4.14 18.56 9.43
N LEU A 123 -3.15 19.27 8.88
CA LEU A 123 -1.84 18.74 8.58
C LEU A 123 -1.13 18.21 9.84
N ALA A 124 -1.20 18.96 10.95
CA ALA A 124 -0.66 18.51 12.23
C ALA A 124 -1.36 17.24 12.74
N ARG A 125 -2.69 17.11 12.53
CA ARG A 125 -3.43 15.90 12.88
C ARG A 125 -2.98 14.69 12.04
N GLN A 126 -2.82 14.86 10.73
CA GLN A 126 -2.34 13.76 9.87
C GLN A 126 -0.91 13.38 10.24
N ARG A 127 -0.04 14.35 10.50
CA ARG A 127 1.33 14.10 10.93
C ARG A 127 1.39 13.23 12.20
N ARG A 128 0.59 13.52 13.22
CA ARG A 128 0.51 12.69 14.43
C ARG A 128 0.09 11.25 14.15
N LYS A 129 -0.83 11.03 13.18
CA LYS A 129 -1.23 9.67 12.75
C LYS A 129 -0.08 8.94 12.07
N ILE A 130 0.64 9.62 11.18
CA ILE A 130 1.80 9.06 10.50
C ILE A 130 2.88 8.67 11.52
N GLU A 131 3.28 9.59 12.39
CA GLU A 131 4.32 9.36 13.39
C GLU A 131 3.94 8.26 14.38
N GLY A 132 2.70 8.29 14.90
CA GLY A 132 2.19 7.26 15.80
C GLY A 132 2.06 5.89 15.14
N GLY A 133 1.59 5.86 13.89
CA GLY A 133 1.47 4.63 13.12
C GLY A 133 2.82 4.01 12.80
N ILE A 134 3.80 4.80 12.37
CA ILE A 134 5.16 4.31 12.10
C ILE A 134 5.84 3.83 13.37
N LYS A 135 5.67 4.53 14.49
CA LYS A 135 6.17 4.09 15.80
C LYS A 135 5.63 2.71 16.16
N GLU A 136 4.33 2.49 15.95
CA GLU A 136 3.70 1.20 16.27
C GLU A 136 4.12 0.10 15.28
N ILE A 137 4.24 0.40 13.98
CA ILE A 137 4.78 -0.54 12.98
C ILE A 137 6.20 -0.97 13.38
N ALA A 138 7.06 -0.01 13.74
CA ALA A 138 8.42 -0.29 14.20
C ALA A 138 8.47 -1.17 15.46
N ARG A 139 7.54 -0.92 16.39
CA ARG A 139 7.42 -1.73 17.61
C ARG A 139 6.98 -3.18 17.32
N LEU A 140 6.02 -3.35 16.42
CA LEU A 140 5.47 -4.66 16.05
C LEU A 140 6.50 -5.50 15.28
N ILE A 141 7.24 -4.89 14.37
CA ILE A 141 8.27 -5.58 13.59
C ILE A 141 9.53 -5.81 14.42
N GLY A 142 9.95 -4.81 15.22
CA GLY A 142 11.14 -4.92 16.04
C GLY A 142 12.38 -5.28 15.20
N THR A 143 13.06 -6.35 15.60
CA THR A 143 14.22 -6.92 14.90
C THR A 143 13.89 -8.25 14.20
N HIS A 144 12.62 -8.58 14.05
CA HIS A 144 12.21 -9.83 13.44
C HIS A 144 12.52 -9.85 11.93
N GLU A 145 12.73 -11.04 11.41
CA GLU A 145 12.93 -11.22 9.98
C GLU A 145 11.66 -10.95 9.20
N TRP A 146 10.52 -11.43 9.70
CA TRP A 146 9.21 -11.24 9.10
C TRP A 146 8.28 -10.48 10.06
N ALA A 147 7.32 -9.77 9.49
CA ALA A 147 6.40 -8.94 10.27
C ALA A 147 5.48 -9.76 11.18
N VAL A 148 5.14 -10.98 10.75
CA VAL A 148 4.29 -11.91 11.50
C VAL A 148 4.78 -13.34 11.29
N GLY A 149 5.03 -14.06 12.39
CA GLY A 149 5.50 -15.44 12.33
C GLY A 149 6.91 -15.56 11.77
N ASP A 150 7.18 -16.68 11.09
CA ASP A 150 8.50 -17.05 10.61
C ASP A 150 8.61 -17.11 9.06
N HIS A 151 7.60 -16.60 8.36
CA HIS A 151 7.53 -16.58 6.91
C HIS A 151 7.02 -15.26 6.36
N PHE A 152 7.39 -14.95 5.13
CA PHE A 152 6.86 -13.82 4.38
C PHE A 152 5.33 -13.88 4.28
N SER A 153 4.67 -12.76 4.58
CA SER A 153 3.21 -12.69 4.69
C SER A 153 2.64 -11.36 4.20
N LEU A 154 1.31 -11.25 4.22
CA LEU A 154 0.59 -10.00 4.00
C LEU A 154 1.06 -8.87 4.94
N GLY A 155 1.50 -9.21 6.16
CA GLY A 155 2.08 -8.24 7.08
C GLY A 155 3.32 -7.55 6.51
N ASP A 156 4.19 -8.33 5.85
CA ASP A 156 5.40 -7.81 5.20
C ASP A 156 5.07 -6.95 3.98
N ILE A 157 4.09 -7.38 3.18
CA ILE A 157 3.58 -6.62 2.04
C ILE A 157 3.06 -5.25 2.50
N ALA A 158 2.25 -5.24 3.54
CA ALA A 158 1.66 -4.02 4.08
C ALA A 158 2.73 -3.07 4.64
N ALA A 159 3.61 -3.56 5.50
CA ALA A 159 4.65 -2.77 6.15
C ALA A 159 5.67 -2.22 5.15
N GLY A 160 6.21 -3.08 4.28
CA GLY A 160 7.18 -2.65 3.26
C GLY A 160 6.58 -1.67 2.25
N THR A 161 5.29 -1.80 1.95
CA THR A 161 4.59 -0.86 1.08
C THR A 161 4.38 0.50 1.75
N ALA A 162 3.97 0.53 3.02
CA ALA A 162 3.77 1.76 3.77
C ALA A 162 5.10 2.54 3.94
N VAL A 163 6.17 1.85 4.33
CA VAL A 163 7.51 2.45 4.46
C VAL A 163 8.00 2.98 3.10
N GLY A 164 7.85 2.20 2.02
CA GLY A 164 8.21 2.64 0.69
C GLY A 164 7.40 3.84 0.19
N TYR A 165 6.13 3.98 0.61
CA TYR A 165 5.32 5.13 0.25
C TYR A 165 5.75 6.42 0.96
N LEU A 166 6.18 6.32 2.22
CA LEU A 166 6.75 7.46 2.96
C LEU A 166 7.98 8.04 2.25
N SER A 167 8.85 7.20 1.69
CA SER A 167 10.05 7.65 0.98
C SER A 167 9.75 8.50 -0.26
N VAL A 168 8.53 8.40 -0.81
CA VAL A 168 8.08 9.17 -1.99
C VAL A 168 7.26 10.40 -1.60
N ARG A 169 6.44 10.30 -0.55
CA ARG A 169 5.42 11.31 -0.24
C ARG A 169 5.58 12.02 1.10
N PHE A 170 6.47 11.53 1.97
CA PHE A 170 6.68 12.09 3.32
C PHE A 170 8.15 12.06 3.71
N GLN A 171 9.00 12.66 2.85
CA GLN A 171 10.46 12.60 2.97
C GLN A 171 11.03 13.36 4.17
N GLU A 172 10.25 14.26 4.78
CA GLU A 172 10.62 15.00 5.97
C GLU A 172 10.73 14.15 7.24
N MET A 173 10.33 12.87 7.20
CA MET A 173 10.55 11.94 8.31
C MET A 173 11.90 11.22 8.13
N PRO A 174 12.87 11.45 9.01
CA PRO A 174 14.17 10.78 8.95
C PRO A 174 14.06 9.34 9.49
N LEU A 175 13.33 8.47 8.75
CA LEU A 175 12.96 7.12 9.17
C LEU A 175 14.18 6.29 9.59
N ARG A 176 15.29 6.42 8.86
CA ARG A 176 16.52 5.65 9.11
C ARG A 176 17.18 6.02 10.43
N GLU A 177 17.08 7.27 10.82
CA GLU A 177 17.61 7.75 12.10
C GLU A 177 16.71 7.41 13.27
N MET A 178 15.39 7.58 13.08
CA MET A 178 14.37 7.34 14.12
C MET A 178 14.12 5.85 14.37
N TYR A 179 14.13 5.05 13.31
CA TYR A 179 13.75 3.62 13.33
C TYR A 179 14.69 2.77 12.49
N PRO A 180 15.98 2.64 12.88
CA PRO A 180 17.01 1.95 12.07
C PRO A 180 16.65 0.48 11.77
N ALA A 181 16.04 -0.23 12.72
CA ALA A 181 15.61 -1.61 12.51
C ALA A 181 14.50 -1.71 11.45
N LEU A 182 13.51 -0.81 11.47
CA LEU A 182 12.46 -0.75 10.46
C LEU A 182 13.02 -0.37 9.09
N ALA A 183 13.99 0.53 9.04
CA ALA A 183 14.65 0.90 7.79
C ALA A 183 15.42 -0.29 7.19
N ALA A 184 16.19 -1.01 8.01
CA ALA A 184 16.92 -2.21 7.57
C ALA A 184 15.96 -3.32 7.11
N TYR A 185 14.84 -3.50 7.80
CA TYR A 185 13.77 -4.42 7.39
C TYR A 185 13.20 -4.03 6.01
N ALA A 186 12.89 -2.76 5.79
CA ALA A 186 12.38 -2.28 4.51
C ALA A 186 13.41 -2.42 3.38
N ASP A 187 14.70 -2.16 3.65
CA ASP A 187 15.80 -2.36 2.70
C ASP A 187 15.91 -3.84 2.27
N ARG A 188 15.74 -4.78 3.20
CA ARG A 188 15.74 -6.21 2.91
C ARG A 188 14.54 -6.60 2.02
N LEU A 189 13.34 -6.11 2.34
CA LEU A 189 12.17 -6.33 1.50
C LEU A 189 12.34 -5.75 0.09
N ALA A 190 12.97 -4.58 -0.03
CA ALA A 190 13.22 -3.93 -1.31
C ALA A 190 14.09 -4.78 -2.27
N GLN A 191 14.91 -5.70 -1.75
CA GLN A 191 15.68 -6.65 -2.56
C GLN A 191 14.84 -7.79 -3.13
N ARG A 192 13.63 -8.01 -2.61
CA ARG A 192 12.73 -9.05 -3.08
C ARG A 192 12.21 -8.70 -4.49
N PRO A 193 12.23 -9.61 -5.48
CA PRO A 193 11.85 -9.28 -6.86
C PRO A 193 10.49 -8.59 -7.00
N SER A 194 9.49 -9.01 -6.23
CA SER A 194 8.15 -8.42 -6.22
C SER A 194 8.14 -6.97 -5.73
N PHE A 195 8.99 -6.63 -4.76
CA PHE A 195 9.15 -5.26 -4.25
C PHE A 195 9.99 -4.39 -5.18
N ALA A 196 11.08 -4.92 -5.69
CA ALA A 196 11.99 -4.22 -6.60
C ALA A 196 11.26 -3.80 -7.88
N SER A 197 10.51 -4.73 -8.51
CA SER A 197 9.78 -4.47 -9.75
C SER A 197 8.53 -3.58 -9.57
N THR A 198 8.10 -3.36 -8.33
CA THR A 198 6.94 -2.54 -7.99
C THR A 198 7.29 -1.27 -7.22
N ALA A 199 8.56 -0.88 -7.16
CA ALA A 199 9.00 0.31 -6.44
C ALA A 199 8.11 1.53 -6.80
N PRO A 200 7.67 2.32 -5.81
CA PRO A 200 6.77 3.44 -6.07
C PRO A 200 7.52 4.56 -6.80
N VAL A 201 6.87 5.12 -7.81
CA VAL A 201 7.38 6.25 -8.59
C VAL A 201 6.32 7.34 -8.60
N ALA A 202 6.74 8.60 -8.39
CA ALA A 202 5.82 9.72 -8.44
C ALA A 202 5.16 9.84 -9.82
N GLN A 203 3.89 10.24 -9.82
CA GLN A 203 3.11 10.57 -11.02
C GLN A 203 2.73 12.04 -11.00
N THR A 204 2.66 12.66 -12.17
CA THR A 204 2.13 14.01 -12.34
C THR A 204 0.62 13.94 -12.41
N ILE A 205 -0.05 14.75 -11.59
CA ILE A 205 -1.49 15.03 -11.68
C ILE A 205 -1.61 16.32 -12.45
N THR A 206 -2.33 16.32 -13.57
CA THR A 206 -2.47 17.48 -14.46
C THR A 206 -3.68 18.34 -14.12
N ASP A 207 -4.71 17.74 -13.56
CA ASP A 207 -5.95 18.43 -13.24
C ASP A 207 -5.92 19.00 -11.81
N LYS A 208 -6.63 20.10 -11.60
CA LYS A 208 -6.81 20.66 -10.26
C LYS A 208 -7.77 19.76 -9.48
N VAL A 209 -7.30 19.23 -8.35
CA VAL A 209 -8.03 18.22 -7.55
C VAL A 209 -8.60 18.81 -6.25
N VAL A 210 -7.93 19.83 -5.72
CA VAL A 210 -8.27 20.48 -4.44
C VAL A 210 -8.13 22.00 -4.54
#